data_dd518eb6884908164372e7078ef6fbdc
#
_entry.id   dd518eb6884908164372e7078ef6fbdc
#
_cell.length_a   1.000
_cell.length_b   1.000
_cell.length_c   1.000
_cell.angle_alpha   90.00
_cell.angle_beta   90.00
_cell.angle_gamma   90.00
#
_symmetry.space_group_name_H-M   'P 1'
#
loop_
_entity.id
_entity.type
_entity.pdbx_description
1 polymer ?
#
loop_
_entity_poly.entity_id
_entity_poly.type
_entity_poly.pdbx_seq_one_letter_code
_entity_poly.pdbx_strand_id
1 'polypeptide(L)'
;YMRITDNGCGIARNDVPTAFLRHATSKIKNSGDLNAIGTLGFRGEALAAVSSVARVEMFTKPRDAAFGTHYEIEGGVEKLCEEAGCPDGTTIVIRDIFFNTPARMKFLKKDVSEANAAAAVVERIALSHPEIAFKLIRDGKQALMTPGDGKINTAVYSVLGREFAGTLVEADGGTDGIKVSGLTCKPVSCRPTRNYQFVFLNGRLVRSGTVTAAVEQAYKNSAMVGKFPGFVLYLTVPLNTVDVNVHPAKTEVRFSDERRIFDAVYSSVKNALARGDTRPEVKLHEPVFNPFERMTTAEYKQQPIMKPTVAEEIYKDKPSLHNTYEPQEKTVLRDANYNVSKTNNTVYIPERIINPPPMTEEAPQPQRTVSVDIMRDIEDERPPITLIGEAFLTYIIVQMGESVFMIDKHAAHERILFNRLKKEQKTETQTLLTAVIVPLTGDEYNAAISNTEALEKAGFEVEDFGNSSVRVSAVPASLTREDIPSVISELAGKLSKGKAPDSERLDDMYHTVACKAAIKAGSRTSPLEMQKLAERVLYSDDVMY
;
A
#
# COMPACT_ATOMS: atom_id res chain seq x y z
N TYR A 1 9.83 28.12 4.81
CA TYR A 1 10.19 28.20 6.24
C TYR A 1 10.38 26.80 6.81
N MET A 2 11.55 26.54 7.39
CA MET A 2 11.87 25.31 8.11
C MET A 2 12.50 25.68 9.46
N ARG A 3 12.05 25.04 10.54
CA ARG A 3 12.67 25.16 11.87
C ARG A 3 12.98 23.78 12.42
N ILE A 4 14.23 23.58 12.80
CA ILE A 4 14.73 22.34 13.39
C ILE A 4 15.25 22.68 14.78
N THR A 5 14.71 22.05 15.81
CA THR A 5 15.09 22.24 17.20
C THR A 5 15.51 20.93 17.82
N ASP A 6 16.68 20.87 18.43
CA ASP A 6 17.19 19.72 19.18
C ASP A 6 17.57 20.12 20.62
N ASN A 7 17.67 19.13 21.49
CA ASN A 7 18.15 19.23 22.86
C ASN A 7 19.54 18.61 23.03
N GLY A 8 20.36 18.70 21.97
CA GLY A 8 21.71 18.15 21.92
C GLY A 8 22.75 18.88 22.78
N CYS A 9 24.01 18.75 22.42
CA CYS A 9 25.10 19.37 23.17
C CYS A 9 25.28 20.87 22.93
N GLY A 10 24.58 21.45 21.93
CA GLY A 10 24.79 22.83 21.50
C GLY A 10 26.14 23.05 20.81
N ILE A 11 26.42 24.31 20.43
CA ILE A 11 27.66 24.73 19.78
C ILE A 11 28.24 25.90 20.59
N ALA A 12 29.52 25.85 20.90
CA ALA A 12 30.20 26.95 21.58
C ALA A 12 30.26 28.20 20.69
N ARG A 13 30.12 29.40 21.28
CA ARG A 13 30.07 30.67 20.53
C ARG A 13 31.18 30.83 19.53
N ASN A 14 32.41 30.46 19.91
CA ASN A 14 33.58 30.59 19.04
C ASN A 14 33.57 29.64 17.84
N ASP A 15 32.82 28.52 17.96
CA ASP A 15 32.69 27.50 16.93
C ASP A 15 31.52 27.74 15.97
N VAL A 16 30.57 28.65 16.34
CA VAL A 16 29.39 28.91 15.53
C VAL A 16 29.71 29.41 14.13
N PRO A 17 30.53 30.44 13.92
CA PRO A 17 30.92 30.89 12.58
C PRO A 17 31.62 29.78 11.79
N THR A 18 32.50 29.01 12.48
CA THR A 18 33.27 27.91 11.87
C THR A 18 32.35 26.81 11.36
N ALA A 19 31.23 26.54 12.03
CA ALA A 19 30.26 25.50 11.62
C ALA A 19 29.64 25.76 10.23
N PHE A 20 29.61 27.03 9.77
CA PHE A 20 29.11 27.43 8.45
C PHE A 20 30.21 27.50 7.37
N LEU A 21 31.46 27.23 7.71
CA LEU A 21 32.55 27.16 6.73
C LEU A 21 32.52 25.80 6.02
N ARG A 22 32.98 25.79 4.76
CA ARG A 22 33.13 24.54 4.00
C ARG A 22 34.23 23.69 4.64
N HIS A 23 33.97 22.38 4.68
CA HIS A 23 34.88 21.37 5.24
C HIS A 23 35.11 21.45 6.75
N ALA A 24 34.42 22.35 7.44
CA ALA A 24 34.45 22.40 8.90
C ALA A 24 33.60 21.27 9.50
N THR A 25 34.22 20.37 10.22
CA THR A 25 33.58 19.24 10.87
C THR A 25 34.24 18.92 12.21
N SER A 26 33.40 18.66 13.21
CA SER A 26 33.85 18.16 14.53
C SER A 26 33.98 16.62 14.58
N LYS A 27 33.60 15.92 13.49
CA LYS A 27 33.39 14.47 13.47
C LYS A 27 34.52 13.66 12.86
N ILE A 28 35.45 14.31 12.14
CA ILE A 28 36.62 13.69 11.53
C ILE A 28 37.83 14.54 11.90
N LYS A 29 38.84 13.94 12.50
CA LYS A 29 40.08 14.59 12.87
C LYS A 29 41.29 14.09 12.07
N ASN A 30 41.28 12.81 11.66
CA ASN A 30 42.37 12.13 10.99
C ASN A 30 41.89 11.41 9.73
N SER A 31 42.81 11.18 8.78
CA SER A 31 42.52 10.42 7.56
C SER A 31 42.05 8.98 7.82
N GLY A 32 42.45 8.38 8.94
CA GLY A 32 41.96 7.06 9.39
C GLY A 32 40.49 7.03 9.72
N ASP A 33 39.90 8.14 10.20
CA ASP A 33 38.49 8.25 10.56
C ASP A 33 37.59 8.12 9.32
N LEU A 34 38.12 8.39 8.11
CA LEU A 34 37.40 8.23 6.85
C LEU A 34 37.07 6.75 6.53
N ASN A 35 37.87 5.82 7.03
CA ASN A 35 37.68 4.39 6.82
C ASN A 35 36.70 3.76 7.84
N ALA A 36 36.36 4.51 8.90
CA ALA A 36 35.51 4.02 9.99
C ALA A 36 34.42 5.05 10.37
N ILE A 37 33.66 5.52 9.39
CA ILE A 37 32.68 6.58 9.58
C ILE A 37 31.46 6.03 10.34
N GLY A 38 31.40 6.30 11.66
CA GLY A 38 30.28 5.95 12.53
C GLY A 38 29.19 7.02 12.64
N THR A 39 29.37 8.22 12.03
CA THR A 39 28.42 9.35 12.14
C THR A 39 27.65 9.59 10.85
N LEU A 40 26.40 10.05 10.92
CA LEU A 40 25.55 10.32 9.75
C LEU A 40 26.12 11.44 8.85
N GLY A 41 26.63 12.50 9.44
CA GLY A 41 27.30 13.61 8.73
C GLY A 41 28.80 13.64 9.04
N PHE A 42 29.65 13.90 8.05
CA PHE A 42 31.10 13.98 8.25
C PHE A 42 31.83 14.98 7.32
N ARG A 43 31.19 15.45 6.24
CA ARG A 43 31.84 16.28 5.23
C ARG A 43 31.98 17.77 5.60
N GLY A 44 31.22 18.25 6.61
CA GLY A 44 31.24 19.67 6.99
C GLY A 44 30.76 20.60 5.87
N GLU A 45 29.81 20.16 5.03
CA GLU A 45 29.38 20.95 3.87
C GLU A 45 27.90 21.33 3.95
N ALA A 46 27.08 20.68 4.80
CA ALA A 46 25.65 20.85 4.80
C ALA A 46 25.21 22.26 5.21
N LEU A 47 25.70 22.77 6.35
CA LEU A 47 25.36 24.10 6.83
C LEU A 47 25.89 25.19 5.89
N ALA A 48 27.13 25.04 5.37
CA ALA A 48 27.68 25.94 4.39
C ALA A 48 26.88 25.99 3.09
N ALA A 49 26.42 24.85 2.61
CA ALA A 49 25.57 24.77 1.41
C ALA A 49 24.21 25.42 1.62
N VAL A 50 23.56 25.19 2.76
CA VAL A 50 22.25 25.76 3.09
C VAL A 50 22.37 27.28 3.26
N SER A 51 23.33 27.76 4.05
CA SER A 51 23.51 29.19 4.31
C SER A 51 23.86 30.00 3.06
N SER A 52 24.53 29.38 2.07
CA SER A 52 24.86 30.05 0.81
C SER A 52 23.64 30.37 -0.07
N VAL A 53 22.51 29.71 0.12
CA VAL A 53 21.30 29.85 -0.71
C VAL A 53 20.03 30.20 0.07
N ALA A 54 20.14 30.41 1.36
CA ALA A 54 19.01 30.69 2.24
C ALA A 54 19.38 31.78 3.26
N ARG A 55 18.36 32.27 3.99
CA ARG A 55 18.51 33.04 5.21
C ARG A 55 18.43 32.09 6.38
N VAL A 56 19.49 32.02 7.17
CA VAL A 56 19.60 31.10 8.30
C VAL A 56 19.78 31.88 9.58
N GLU A 57 18.95 31.55 10.57
CA GLU A 57 19.00 32.05 11.92
C GLU A 57 19.23 30.86 12.86
N MET A 58 20.21 30.96 13.76
CA MET A 58 20.56 29.89 14.68
C MET A 58 20.58 30.43 16.12
N PHE A 59 19.95 29.66 17.00
CA PHE A 59 20.07 29.80 18.45
C PHE A 59 20.70 28.52 18.99
N THR A 60 21.82 28.64 19.69
CA THR A 60 22.49 27.47 20.23
C THR A 60 23.11 27.77 21.59
N LYS A 61 23.03 26.78 22.49
CA LYS A 61 23.60 26.90 23.84
C LYS A 61 24.17 25.54 24.28
N PRO A 62 25.46 25.47 24.60
CA PRO A 62 26.03 24.34 25.34
C PRO A 62 25.44 24.24 26.74
N ARG A 63 25.30 23.01 27.28
CA ARG A 63 24.73 22.78 28.62
C ARG A 63 25.46 23.51 29.74
N ASP A 64 26.77 23.65 29.59
CA ASP A 64 27.63 24.26 30.61
C ASP A 64 27.78 25.79 30.43
N ALA A 65 27.16 26.39 29.42
CA ALA A 65 27.23 27.81 29.15
C ALA A 65 26.12 28.58 29.86
N ALA A 66 26.46 29.76 30.42
CA ALA A 66 25.50 30.65 31.07
C ALA A 66 24.54 31.27 30.05
N PHE A 67 25.07 31.64 28.88
CA PHE A 67 24.31 32.29 27.79
C PHE A 67 24.46 31.47 26.52
N GLY A 68 23.44 31.51 25.64
CA GLY A 68 23.48 31.00 24.31
C GLY A 68 24.01 32.01 23.29
N THR A 69 24.04 31.63 22.04
CA THR A 69 24.44 32.47 20.91
C THR A 69 23.29 32.55 19.92
N HIS A 70 22.96 33.78 19.51
CA HIS A 70 22.13 34.08 18.35
C HIS A 70 23.04 34.42 17.18
N TYR A 71 22.84 33.73 16.06
CA TYR A 71 23.67 33.86 14.87
C TYR A 71 22.81 33.95 13.62
N GLU A 72 23.07 34.94 12.79
CA GLU A 72 22.37 35.12 11.51
C GLU A 72 23.37 35.14 10.35
N ILE A 73 23.04 34.41 9.29
CA ILE A 73 23.81 34.36 8.05
C ILE A 73 22.84 34.34 6.85
N GLU A 74 23.09 35.19 5.86
CA GLU A 74 22.31 35.32 4.65
C GLU A 74 23.18 35.19 3.41
N GLY A 75 22.86 34.21 2.53
CA GLY A 75 23.61 34.01 1.29
C GLY A 75 25.10 33.75 1.51
N GLY A 76 25.49 33.19 2.66
CA GLY A 76 26.88 32.93 3.06
C GLY A 76 27.57 34.10 3.71
N VAL A 77 26.87 35.22 3.98
CA VAL A 77 27.42 36.39 4.64
C VAL A 77 26.89 36.50 6.05
N GLU A 78 27.76 36.49 7.05
CA GLU A 78 27.39 36.72 8.46
C GLU A 78 26.76 38.11 8.64
N LYS A 79 25.66 38.16 9.36
CA LYS A 79 24.91 39.36 9.68
C LYS A 79 25.01 39.73 11.17
N LEU A 80 24.89 38.69 12.01
CA LEU A 80 24.81 38.89 13.47
C LEU A 80 25.47 37.70 14.19
N CYS A 81 26.18 38.01 15.29
CA CYS A 81 26.68 37.01 16.24
C CYS A 81 26.70 37.64 17.65
N GLU A 82 25.64 37.40 18.42
CA GLU A 82 25.47 38.00 19.75
C GLU A 82 25.10 36.96 20.81
N GLU A 83 25.17 37.39 22.07
CA GLU A 83 24.67 36.59 23.18
C GLU A 83 23.14 36.60 23.24
N ALA A 84 22.54 35.46 23.48
CA ALA A 84 21.09 35.33 23.57
C ALA A 84 20.67 34.34 24.64
N GLY A 85 19.50 34.60 25.23
CA GLY A 85 18.83 33.62 26.09
C GLY A 85 18.12 32.57 25.24
N CYS A 86 18.60 31.33 25.28
CA CYS A 86 17.94 30.21 24.60
C CYS A 86 18.08 28.89 25.40
N PRO A 87 17.23 27.90 25.16
CA PRO A 87 17.36 26.58 25.76
C PRO A 87 18.65 25.85 25.37
N ASP A 88 19.05 24.86 26.15
CA ASP A 88 20.16 23.95 25.79
C ASP A 88 19.87 23.24 24.49
N GLY A 89 20.90 23.04 23.65
CA GLY A 89 20.76 22.43 22.33
C GLY A 89 20.86 23.45 21.20
N THR A 90 20.25 23.16 20.04
CA THR A 90 20.33 24.03 18.87
C THR A 90 18.97 24.16 18.19
N THR A 91 18.63 25.39 17.82
CA THR A 91 17.50 25.71 16.95
C THR A 91 18.02 26.38 15.70
N ILE A 92 17.73 25.82 14.54
CA ILE A 92 18.06 26.41 13.23
C ILE A 92 16.76 26.73 12.51
N VAL A 93 16.63 27.98 12.07
CA VAL A 93 15.53 28.46 11.24
C VAL A 93 16.07 28.80 9.87
N ILE A 94 15.48 28.24 8.84
CA ILE A 94 15.85 28.42 7.45
C ILE A 94 14.68 29.07 6.73
N ARG A 95 14.92 30.20 6.08
CA ARG A 95 13.89 30.95 5.33
C ARG A 95 14.36 31.21 3.92
N ASP A 96 13.40 31.34 3.01
CA ASP A 96 13.59 31.85 1.65
C ASP A 96 14.68 31.12 0.86
N ILE A 97 14.62 29.77 0.85
CA ILE A 97 15.57 28.95 0.12
C ILE A 97 15.63 29.36 -1.37
N PHE A 98 16.83 29.49 -1.91
CA PHE A 98 17.13 29.95 -3.27
C PHE A 98 16.76 31.42 -3.58
N PHE A 99 16.57 32.27 -2.55
CA PHE A 99 16.26 33.70 -2.75
C PHE A 99 17.29 34.42 -3.64
N ASN A 100 18.55 34.01 -3.58
CA ASN A 100 19.67 34.55 -4.36
C ASN A 100 20.01 33.70 -5.62
N THR A 101 19.27 32.63 -5.87
CA THR A 101 19.49 31.72 -7.01
C THR A 101 18.17 31.41 -7.74
N PRO A 102 17.56 32.40 -8.45
CA PRO A 102 16.24 32.26 -9.08
C PRO A 102 16.14 31.09 -10.06
N ALA A 103 17.25 30.77 -10.73
CA ALA A 103 17.29 29.61 -11.63
C ALA A 103 17.02 28.30 -10.91
N ARG A 104 17.56 28.11 -9.70
CA ARG A 104 17.29 26.92 -8.87
C ARG A 104 15.89 26.94 -8.28
N MET A 105 15.35 28.09 -7.91
CA MET A 105 13.99 28.22 -7.41
C MET A 105 12.95 27.69 -8.43
N LYS A 106 13.18 27.87 -9.73
CA LYS A 106 12.28 27.36 -10.78
C LYS A 106 12.21 25.82 -10.86
N PHE A 107 13.16 25.10 -10.29
CA PHE A 107 13.16 23.63 -10.25
C PHE A 107 12.45 23.07 -9.03
N LEU A 108 12.02 23.90 -8.09
CA LEU A 108 11.17 23.45 -6.98
C LEU A 108 9.83 22.99 -7.55
N LYS A 109 9.36 21.86 -7.03
CA LYS A 109 8.04 21.32 -7.33
C LYS A 109 6.96 22.13 -6.60
N LYS A 110 5.70 21.70 -6.70
CA LYS A 110 4.59 22.26 -5.90
C LYS A 110 4.92 22.12 -4.40
N ASP A 111 4.53 23.08 -3.60
CA ASP A 111 4.82 23.14 -2.15
C ASP A 111 4.43 21.84 -1.41
N VAL A 112 3.29 21.26 -1.78
CA VAL A 112 2.84 19.96 -1.23
C VAL A 112 3.85 18.84 -1.52
N SER A 113 4.40 18.78 -2.73
CA SER A 113 5.40 17.76 -3.12
C SER A 113 6.71 17.91 -2.34
N GLU A 114 7.19 19.16 -2.18
CA GLU A 114 8.43 19.42 -1.45
C GLU A 114 8.26 19.15 0.05
N ALA A 115 7.12 19.56 0.62
CA ALA A 115 6.79 19.29 2.02
C ALA A 115 6.67 17.78 2.31
N ASN A 116 6.08 17.02 1.37
CA ASN A 116 5.98 15.59 1.46
C ASN A 116 7.36 14.91 1.37
N ALA A 117 8.24 15.37 0.47
CA ALA A 117 9.59 14.86 0.37
C ALA A 117 10.39 15.11 1.67
N ALA A 118 10.23 16.29 2.28
CA ALA A 118 10.81 16.60 3.57
C ALA A 118 10.27 15.69 4.69
N ALA A 119 8.94 15.46 4.73
CA ALA A 119 8.33 14.56 5.70
C ALA A 119 8.88 13.12 5.56
N ALA A 120 8.99 12.60 4.35
CA ALA A 120 9.55 11.27 4.10
C ALA A 120 11.01 11.14 4.57
N VAL A 121 11.80 12.21 4.52
CA VAL A 121 13.17 12.21 5.09
C VAL A 121 13.12 12.10 6.62
N VAL A 122 12.25 12.87 7.28
CA VAL A 122 12.10 12.83 8.74
C VAL A 122 11.57 11.48 9.20
N GLU A 123 10.60 10.88 8.52
CA GLU A 123 10.08 9.54 8.77
C GLU A 123 11.18 8.47 8.74
N ARG A 124 12.05 8.53 7.74
CA ARG A 124 13.19 7.59 7.60
C ARG A 124 14.22 7.77 8.70
N ILE A 125 14.49 9.01 9.10
CA ILE A 125 15.41 9.29 10.21
C ILE A 125 14.80 8.82 11.53
N ALA A 126 13.50 9.06 11.75
CA ALA A 126 12.80 8.60 12.94
C ALA A 126 12.78 7.07 13.06
N LEU A 127 12.63 6.35 11.94
CA LEU A 127 12.79 4.90 11.92
C LEU A 127 14.22 4.46 12.21
N SER A 128 15.25 5.20 11.74
CA SER A 128 16.64 4.81 11.97
C SER A 128 17.10 5.00 13.42
N HIS A 129 16.42 5.88 14.17
CA HIS A 129 16.76 6.26 15.54
C HIS A 129 15.54 6.18 16.47
N PRO A 130 15.08 4.95 16.83
CA PRO A 130 13.93 4.78 17.71
C PRO A 130 14.12 5.38 19.10
N GLU A 131 15.37 5.60 19.52
CA GLU A 131 15.77 6.21 20.80
C GLU A 131 15.60 7.74 20.82
N ILE A 132 15.32 8.37 19.66
CA ILE A 132 15.11 9.82 19.55
C ILE A 132 13.63 10.11 19.33
N ALA A 133 13.09 11.03 20.13
CA ALA A 133 11.74 11.55 19.91
C ALA A 133 11.72 12.56 18.76
N PHE A 134 10.88 12.31 17.76
CA PHE A 134 10.65 13.20 16.63
C PHE A 134 9.25 13.77 16.66
N LYS A 135 9.14 15.08 16.42
CA LYS A 135 7.86 15.76 16.20
C LYS A 135 7.95 16.59 14.93
N LEU A 136 7.17 16.23 13.93
CA LEU A 136 7.05 16.98 12.67
C LEU A 136 5.74 17.77 12.66
N ILE A 137 5.84 19.08 12.50
CA ILE A 137 4.71 19.98 12.29
C ILE A 137 4.79 20.47 10.84
N ARG A 138 3.70 20.32 10.11
CA ARG A 138 3.55 20.77 8.74
C ARG A 138 2.33 21.68 8.63
N ASP A 139 2.52 22.89 8.15
CA ASP A 139 1.46 23.88 7.98
C ASP A 139 0.57 24.04 9.24
N GLY A 140 1.23 24.08 10.41
CA GLY A 140 0.57 24.21 11.72
C GLY A 140 -0.07 22.91 12.26
N LYS A 141 -0.08 21.81 11.50
CA LYS A 141 -0.62 20.52 11.93
C LYS A 141 0.50 19.53 12.27
N GLN A 142 0.29 18.74 13.32
CA GLN A 142 1.22 17.66 13.67
C GLN A 142 1.08 16.51 12.66
N ALA A 143 2.15 16.29 11.88
CA ALA A 143 2.20 15.23 10.86
C ALA A 143 2.83 13.92 11.37
N LEU A 144 3.82 14.02 12.28
CA LEU A 144 4.49 12.85 12.87
C LEU A 144 4.82 13.12 14.34
N MET A 145 4.74 12.09 15.16
CA MET A 145 5.26 12.09 16.53
C MET A 145 5.74 10.69 16.91
N THR A 146 7.01 10.57 17.25
CA THR A 146 7.59 9.34 17.84
C THR A 146 8.03 9.60 19.28
N PRO A 147 7.88 8.62 20.19
CA PRO A 147 8.14 8.85 21.63
C PRO A 147 9.63 8.84 21.99
N GLY A 148 10.50 8.24 21.18
CA GLY A 148 11.94 8.11 21.51
C GLY A 148 12.23 7.12 22.63
N ASP A 149 11.43 6.06 22.74
CA ASP A 149 11.51 5.05 23.80
C ASP A 149 12.51 3.91 23.52
N GLY A 150 13.24 4.01 22.41
CA GLY A 150 14.19 3.00 21.95
C GLY A 150 13.57 1.72 21.39
N LYS A 151 12.24 1.65 21.30
CA LYS A 151 11.52 0.47 20.79
C LYS A 151 11.21 0.61 19.31
N ILE A 152 11.70 -0.35 18.53
CA ILE A 152 11.47 -0.41 17.08
C ILE A 152 9.96 -0.49 16.78
N ASN A 153 9.21 -1.29 17.52
CA ASN A 153 7.77 -1.48 17.35
C ASN A 153 7.00 -0.15 17.47
N THR A 154 7.34 0.69 18.45
CA THR A 154 6.68 1.98 18.68
C THR A 154 7.02 2.98 17.58
N ALA A 155 8.28 3.02 17.14
CA ALA A 155 8.70 3.87 16.02
C ALA A 155 8.01 3.47 14.71
N VAL A 156 7.97 2.17 14.41
CA VAL A 156 7.28 1.63 13.22
C VAL A 156 5.78 1.90 13.27
N TYR A 157 5.13 1.74 14.42
CA TYR A 157 3.73 2.07 14.61
C TYR A 157 3.45 3.56 14.32
N SER A 158 4.32 4.44 14.83
CA SER A 158 4.15 5.89 14.67
C SER A 158 4.39 6.37 13.23
N VAL A 159 5.34 5.73 12.52
CA VAL A 159 5.74 6.16 11.16
C VAL A 159 4.94 5.43 10.07
N LEU A 160 4.79 4.10 10.17
CA LEU A 160 4.19 3.28 9.11
C LEU A 160 2.72 2.92 9.40
N GLY A 161 2.20 3.36 10.53
CA GLY A 161 0.79 3.21 10.91
C GLY A 161 0.46 1.85 11.54
N ARG A 162 -0.72 1.84 12.20
CA ARG A 162 -1.21 0.70 12.99
C ARG A 162 -1.41 -0.57 12.16
N GLU A 163 -1.97 -0.40 10.97
CA GLU A 163 -2.30 -1.54 10.09
C GLU A 163 -1.05 -2.33 9.73
N PHE A 164 -0.02 -1.65 9.23
CA PHE A 164 1.23 -2.31 8.85
C PHE A 164 1.97 -2.86 10.06
N ALA A 165 2.10 -2.09 11.14
CA ALA A 165 2.77 -2.51 12.36
C ALA A 165 2.16 -3.79 12.96
N GLY A 166 0.83 -3.95 12.90
CA GLY A 166 0.12 -5.14 13.37
C GLY A 166 0.39 -6.42 12.56
N THR A 167 0.99 -6.30 11.38
CA THR A 167 1.34 -7.45 10.53
C THR A 167 2.76 -7.95 10.74
N LEU A 168 3.58 -7.24 11.51
CA LEU A 168 5.00 -7.49 11.65
C LEU A 168 5.30 -8.52 12.74
N VAL A 169 6.38 -9.26 12.54
CA VAL A 169 7.00 -10.19 13.51
C VAL A 169 8.46 -9.79 13.71
N GLU A 170 8.99 -10.06 14.91
CA GLU A 170 10.37 -9.73 15.26
C GLU A 170 11.35 -10.65 14.55
N ALA A 171 12.38 -10.04 13.95
CA ALA A 171 13.46 -10.73 13.26
C ALA A 171 14.79 -10.38 13.95
N ASP A 172 15.21 -11.25 14.85
CA ASP A 172 16.48 -11.13 15.55
C ASP A 172 17.39 -12.32 15.23
N GLY A 173 18.67 -12.02 15.03
CA GLY A 173 19.68 -13.02 14.73
C GLY A 173 21.02 -12.39 14.40
N GLY A 174 21.84 -13.16 13.71
CA GLY A 174 23.15 -12.73 13.25
C GLY A 174 24.15 -13.88 13.27
N THR A 175 25.29 -13.66 12.66
CA THR A 175 26.42 -14.60 12.62
C THR A 175 27.72 -13.82 12.51
N ASP A 176 28.80 -14.33 13.11
CA ASP A 176 30.17 -13.86 12.89
C ASP A 176 30.39 -12.33 13.00
N GLY A 177 29.85 -11.72 14.04
CA GLY A 177 30.00 -10.26 14.27
C GLY A 177 29.01 -9.39 13.49
N ILE A 178 28.10 -9.99 12.70
CA ILE A 178 26.97 -9.32 12.05
C ILE A 178 25.75 -9.51 12.93
N LYS A 179 25.15 -8.44 13.44
CA LYS A 179 23.90 -8.47 14.18
C LYS A 179 22.77 -7.98 13.26
N VAL A 180 21.69 -8.76 13.20
CA VAL A 180 20.46 -8.41 12.49
C VAL A 180 19.35 -8.31 13.54
N SER A 181 18.63 -7.20 13.55
CA SER A 181 17.46 -6.99 14.40
C SER A 181 16.40 -6.22 13.62
N GLY A 182 15.15 -6.29 14.02
CA GLY A 182 14.08 -5.55 13.39
C GLY A 182 12.78 -6.33 13.23
N LEU A 183 12.03 -5.96 12.22
CA LEU A 183 10.67 -6.45 12.00
C LEU A 183 10.48 -6.86 10.55
N THR A 184 9.73 -7.92 10.30
CA THR A 184 9.35 -8.39 8.96
C THR A 184 7.88 -8.78 8.94
N CYS A 185 7.18 -8.61 7.82
CA CYS A 185 5.75 -8.86 7.76
C CYS A 185 5.43 -10.37 7.69
N LYS A 186 4.22 -10.76 8.10
CA LYS A 186 3.72 -12.12 7.85
C LYS A 186 3.55 -12.35 6.34
N PRO A 187 3.73 -13.57 5.81
CA PRO A 187 3.62 -13.86 4.37
C PRO A 187 2.30 -13.41 3.73
N VAL A 188 1.19 -13.50 4.46
CA VAL A 188 -0.13 -13.06 4.00
C VAL A 188 -0.23 -11.54 3.84
N SER A 189 0.67 -10.78 4.46
CA SER A 189 0.68 -9.31 4.47
C SER A 189 1.72 -8.70 3.53
N CYS A 190 2.30 -9.52 2.63
CA CYS A 190 3.20 -9.02 1.59
C CYS A 190 2.50 -8.02 0.67
N ARG A 191 3.24 -6.99 0.23
CA ARG A 191 2.72 -5.84 -0.52
C ARG A 191 3.06 -5.94 -2.01
N PRO A 192 2.30 -5.29 -2.91
CA PRO A 192 2.59 -5.29 -4.35
C PRO A 192 3.85 -4.49 -4.70
N THR A 193 4.33 -3.64 -3.79
CA THR A 193 5.51 -2.78 -3.99
C THR A 193 6.58 -3.04 -2.95
N ARG A 194 7.83 -2.62 -3.24
CA ARG A 194 8.97 -2.70 -2.33
C ARG A 194 9.13 -1.44 -1.46
N ASN A 195 8.14 -0.56 -1.38
CA ASN A 195 8.26 0.72 -0.70
C ASN A 195 8.28 0.59 0.84
N TYR A 196 7.84 -0.56 1.35
CA TYR A 196 7.91 -0.91 2.78
C TYR A 196 9.18 -1.71 3.15
N GLN A 197 10.26 -1.55 2.38
CA GLN A 197 11.52 -2.24 2.62
C GLN A 197 12.56 -1.23 3.12
N PHE A 198 12.83 -1.25 4.43
CA PHE A 198 13.78 -0.36 5.07
C PHE A 198 14.95 -1.16 5.63
N VAL A 199 16.17 -0.80 5.23
CA VAL A 199 17.41 -1.37 5.73
C VAL A 199 18.24 -0.27 6.37
N PHE A 200 18.53 -0.42 7.64
CA PHE A 200 19.41 0.46 8.39
C PHE A 200 20.72 -0.24 8.69
N LEU A 201 21.81 0.28 8.17
CA LEU A 201 23.16 -0.25 8.38
C LEU A 201 23.94 0.71 9.27
N ASN A 202 24.30 0.27 10.48
CA ASN A 202 24.96 1.12 11.49
C ASN A 202 24.26 2.49 11.65
N GLY A 203 22.92 2.49 11.73
CA GLY A 203 22.09 3.69 11.87
C GLY A 203 21.84 4.48 10.56
N ARG A 204 22.32 4.01 9.39
CA ARG A 204 22.10 4.65 8.09
C ARG A 204 21.08 3.90 7.26
N LEU A 205 20.12 4.61 6.68
CA LEU A 205 19.25 4.04 5.66
C LEU A 205 20.09 3.73 4.41
N VAL A 206 20.05 2.46 3.98
CA VAL A 206 20.78 2.00 2.78
C VAL A 206 19.86 1.19 1.87
N ARG A 207 20.15 1.19 0.59
CA ARG A 207 19.55 0.28 -0.40
C ARG A 207 20.57 -0.81 -0.71
N SER A 208 20.26 -2.04 -0.32
CA SER A 208 21.11 -3.19 -0.57
C SER A 208 20.35 -4.27 -1.31
N GLY A 209 20.80 -4.59 -2.53
CA GLY A 209 20.27 -5.70 -3.31
C GLY A 209 20.45 -7.04 -2.60
N THR A 210 21.60 -7.23 -1.94
CA THR A 210 21.94 -8.45 -1.18
C THR A 210 20.98 -8.68 -0.03
N VAL A 211 20.69 -7.66 0.79
CA VAL A 211 19.74 -7.75 1.90
C VAL A 211 18.33 -8.00 1.40
N THR A 212 17.90 -7.27 0.36
CA THR A 212 16.59 -7.46 -0.26
C THR A 212 16.42 -8.88 -0.81
N ALA A 213 17.42 -9.38 -1.54
CA ALA A 213 17.40 -10.74 -2.09
C ALA A 213 17.36 -11.80 -0.97
N ALA A 214 18.11 -11.62 0.13
CA ALA A 214 18.11 -12.53 1.27
C ALA A 214 16.72 -12.62 1.92
N VAL A 215 16.07 -11.46 2.14
CA VAL A 215 14.70 -11.44 2.68
C VAL A 215 13.72 -12.09 1.70
N GLU A 216 13.72 -11.70 0.42
CA GLU A 216 12.81 -12.27 -0.59
C GLU A 216 13.01 -13.78 -0.74
N GLN A 217 14.25 -14.27 -0.64
CA GLN A 217 14.54 -15.70 -0.65
C GLN A 217 13.98 -16.43 0.60
N ALA A 218 13.99 -15.79 1.77
CA ALA A 218 13.38 -16.36 2.97
C ALA A 218 11.85 -16.53 2.85
N TYR A 219 11.21 -15.67 2.05
CA TYR A 219 9.77 -15.74 1.76
C TYR A 219 9.41 -16.64 0.58
N LYS A 220 10.41 -17.17 -0.15
CA LYS A 220 10.16 -18.08 -1.27
C LYS A 220 9.27 -19.25 -0.82
N ASN A 221 8.22 -19.54 -1.58
CA ASN A 221 7.19 -20.52 -1.28
C ASN A 221 6.19 -20.16 -0.15
N SER A 222 6.33 -19.00 0.50
CA SER A 222 5.40 -18.55 1.55
C SER A 222 4.60 -17.31 1.12
N ALA A 223 5.19 -16.43 0.31
CA ALA A 223 4.53 -15.25 -0.23
C ALA A 223 3.83 -15.56 -1.56
N MET A 224 2.74 -14.86 -1.84
CA MET A 224 2.07 -14.93 -3.14
C MET A 224 2.97 -14.37 -4.25
N VAL A 225 2.86 -14.91 -5.44
CA VAL A 225 3.59 -14.43 -6.63
C VAL A 225 3.25 -12.96 -6.90
N GLY A 226 4.27 -12.15 -7.18
CA GLY A 226 4.12 -10.70 -7.41
C GLY A 226 3.92 -9.85 -6.15
N LYS A 227 4.03 -10.43 -4.96
CA LYS A 227 4.02 -9.72 -3.68
C LYS A 227 5.41 -9.71 -3.05
N PHE A 228 5.75 -8.60 -2.41
CA PHE A 228 7.05 -8.39 -1.78
C PHE A 228 6.90 -8.24 -0.27
N PRO A 229 7.79 -8.82 0.53
CA PRO A 229 7.78 -8.66 1.98
C PRO A 229 8.08 -7.20 2.36
N GLY A 230 7.30 -6.67 3.31
CA GLY A 230 7.62 -5.41 3.97
C GLY A 230 8.46 -5.70 5.21
N PHE A 231 9.50 -4.91 5.44
CA PHE A 231 10.39 -5.09 6.57
C PHE A 231 11.09 -3.79 6.99
N VAL A 232 11.51 -3.75 8.25
CA VAL A 232 12.37 -2.71 8.83
C VAL A 232 13.49 -3.43 9.55
N LEU A 233 14.67 -3.52 8.93
CA LEU A 233 15.81 -4.27 9.44
C LEU A 233 16.97 -3.35 9.80
N TYR A 234 17.59 -3.61 10.94
CA TYR A 234 18.79 -2.96 11.43
C TYR A 234 19.93 -3.96 11.42
N LEU A 235 20.96 -3.62 10.67
CA LEU A 235 22.18 -4.39 10.58
C LEU A 235 23.30 -3.64 11.29
N THR A 236 23.92 -4.28 12.26
CA THR A 236 25.16 -3.79 12.86
C THR A 236 26.29 -4.68 12.37
N VAL A 237 27.24 -4.06 11.69
CA VAL A 237 28.41 -4.73 11.12
C VAL A 237 29.68 -3.97 11.49
N PRO A 238 30.83 -4.63 11.55
CA PRO A 238 32.10 -3.94 11.75
C PRO A 238 32.36 -2.93 10.65
N LEU A 239 32.76 -1.71 11.02
CA LEU A 239 32.92 -0.59 10.09
C LEU A 239 33.93 -0.85 8.96
N ASN A 240 34.95 -1.67 9.22
CA ASN A 240 35.99 -2.05 8.26
C ASN A 240 35.50 -3.07 7.19
N THR A 241 34.30 -3.61 7.32
CA THR A 241 33.71 -4.60 6.37
C THR A 241 32.74 -3.98 5.38
N VAL A 242 32.52 -2.67 5.45
CA VAL A 242 31.56 -1.94 4.61
C VAL A 242 32.15 -0.69 4.03
N ASP A 243 32.07 -0.54 2.73
CA ASP A 243 32.33 0.73 2.05
C ASP A 243 31.00 1.49 1.85
N VAL A 244 30.86 2.62 2.54
CA VAL A 244 29.68 3.50 2.50
C VAL A 244 29.86 4.64 1.49
N ASN A 245 31.07 4.82 0.93
CA ASN A 245 31.38 5.96 0.07
C ASN A 245 31.19 5.66 -1.43
N VAL A 246 30.24 4.80 -1.77
CA VAL A 246 29.97 4.37 -3.15
C VAL A 246 29.13 5.39 -3.92
N HIS A 247 28.19 6.07 -3.26
CA HIS A 247 27.25 7.02 -3.88
C HIS A 247 27.24 8.38 -3.15
N PRO A 248 27.11 9.53 -3.83
CA PRO A 248 27.09 10.86 -3.19
C PRO A 248 26.02 10.99 -2.09
N ALA A 249 24.83 10.39 -2.28
CA ALA A 249 23.76 10.35 -1.29
C ALA A 249 23.96 9.27 -0.23
N LYS A 250 25.03 8.47 -0.29
CA LYS A 250 25.36 7.39 0.67
C LYS A 250 24.24 6.36 0.88
N THR A 251 23.37 6.20 -0.10
CA THR A 251 22.27 5.25 -0.06
C THR A 251 22.66 3.86 -0.53
N GLU A 252 23.79 3.72 -1.22
CA GLU A 252 24.32 2.45 -1.68
C GLU A 252 25.59 2.10 -0.90
N VAL A 253 25.72 0.84 -0.57
CA VAL A 253 26.86 0.30 0.19
C VAL A 253 27.41 -0.92 -0.51
N ARG A 254 28.72 -1.14 -0.38
CA ARG A 254 29.38 -2.39 -0.77
C ARG A 254 29.88 -3.12 0.45
N PHE A 255 29.56 -4.39 0.54
CA PHE A 255 30.07 -5.26 1.60
C PHE A 255 31.34 -5.98 1.11
N SER A 256 32.32 -6.13 1.98
CA SER A 256 33.52 -6.93 1.68
C SER A 256 33.16 -8.40 1.46
N ASP A 257 32.14 -8.90 2.15
CA ASP A 257 31.62 -10.26 1.99
C ASP A 257 30.09 -10.22 1.97
N GLU A 258 29.53 -10.18 0.77
CA GLU A 258 28.08 -10.15 0.56
C GLU A 258 27.39 -11.45 0.98
N ARG A 259 28.08 -12.59 0.90
CA ARG A 259 27.52 -13.89 1.24
C ARG A 259 27.22 -13.98 2.73
N ARG A 260 28.14 -13.51 3.58
CA ARG A 260 27.93 -13.49 5.04
C ARG A 260 26.75 -12.62 5.44
N ILE A 261 26.59 -11.46 4.79
CA ILE A 261 25.42 -10.58 5.00
C ILE A 261 24.14 -11.29 4.56
N PHE A 262 24.17 -11.92 3.38
CA PHE A 262 23.01 -12.68 2.88
C PHE A 262 22.60 -13.79 3.85
N ASP A 263 23.54 -14.61 4.28
CA ASP A 263 23.27 -15.76 5.17
C ASP A 263 22.76 -15.30 6.55
N ALA A 264 23.33 -14.23 7.11
CA ALA A 264 22.89 -13.65 8.37
C ALA A 264 21.45 -13.12 8.31
N VAL A 265 21.12 -12.38 7.25
CA VAL A 265 19.76 -11.84 7.05
C VAL A 265 18.76 -12.96 6.74
N TYR A 266 19.11 -13.86 5.82
CA TYR A 266 18.27 -14.99 5.45
C TYR A 266 17.89 -15.85 6.66
N SER A 267 18.88 -16.25 7.47
CA SER A 267 18.63 -17.09 8.65
C SER A 267 17.80 -16.36 9.70
N SER A 268 18.07 -15.06 9.95
CA SER A 268 17.32 -14.27 10.93
C SER A 268 15.84 -14.16 10.52
N VAL A 269 15.57 -13.81 9.25
CA VAL A 269 14.20 -13.70 8.73
C VAL A 269 13.51 -15.05 8.66
N LYS A 270 14.20 -16.11 8.22
CA LYS A 270 13.65 -17.46 8.17
C LYS A 270 13.21 -17.97 9.54
N ASN A 271 14.05 -17.73 10.56
CA ASN A 271 13.73 -18.08 11.95
C ASN A 271 12.54 -17.27 12.49
N ALA A 272 12.45 -15.98 12.14
CA ALA A 272 11.31 -15.13 12.51
C ALA A 272 9.99 -15.66 11.93
N LEU A 273 10.00 -16.05 10.65
CA LEU A 273 8.83 -16.63 9.99
C LEU A 273 8.42 -17.97 10.62
N ALA A 274 9.39 -18.82 10.99
CA ALA A 274 9.11 -20.08 11.65
C ALA A 274 8.48 -19.89 13.05
N ARG A 275 8.94 -18.89 13.82
CA ARG A 275 8.34 -18.56 15.13
C ARG A 275 6.96 -17.94 15.02
N GLY A 276 6.70 -17.17 13.95
CA GLY A 276 5.41 -16.52 13.69
C GLY A 276 4.37 -17.43 13.01
N ASP A 277 4.74 -18.65 12.64
CA ASP A 277 3.84 -19.60 11.99
C ASP A 277 3.01 -20.34 13.06
N THR A 278 1.93 -19.69 13.49
CA THR A 278 0.90 -20.29 14.34
C THR A 278 -0.10 -21.10 13.49
N ARG A 279 0.37 -21.94 12.58
CA ARG A 279 -0.51 -22.93 11.98
C ARG A 279 -0.98 -23.84 13.11
N PRO A 280 -2.30 -24.03 13.30
CA PRO A 280 -2.75 -25.05 14.23
C PRO A 280 -2.15 -26.37 13.71
N GLU A 281 -1.33 -27.02 14.52
CA GLU A 281 -0.98 -28.42 14.30
C GLU A 281 -2.31 -29.18 14.29
N VAL A 282 -2.75 -29.54 13.11
CA VAL A 282 -3.82 -30.54 12.98
C VAL A 282 -3.19 -31.84 13.47
N LYS A 283 -3.35 -32.11 14.76
CA LYS A 283 -3.12 -33.45 15.28
C LYS A 283 -4.14 -34.30 14.56
N LEU A 284 -3.68 -35.00 13.53
CA LEU A 284 -4.43 -36.09 12.93
C LEU A 284 -4.69 -37.05 14.10
N HIS A 285 -5.88 -37.01 14.66
CA HIS A 285 -6.34 -38.08 15.49
C HIS A 285 -6.28 -39.31 14.59
N GLU A 286 -5.49 -40.29 14.99
CA GLU A 286 -5.52 -41.60 14.36
C GLU A 286 -7.00 -42.00 14.28
N PRO A 287 -7.48 -42.41 13.10
CA PRO A 287 -8.87 -42.79 12.99
C PRO A 287 -9.12 -43.98 13.92
N VAL A 288 -9.89 -43.74 14.97
CA VAL A 288 -10.32 -44.76 15.95
C VAL A 288 -11.20 -45.83 15.30
N PHE A 289 -11.48 -45.65 14.01
CA PHE A 289 -12.31 -46.57 13.24
C PHE A 289 -11.62 -46.90 11.90
N ASN A 290 -11.14 -48.15 11.81
CA ASN A 290 -10.68 -48.73 10.55
C ASN A 290 -11.89 -49.36 9.84
N PRO A 291 -12.48 -48.72 8.81
CA PRO A 291 -13.64 -49.27 8.12
C PRO A 291 -13.35 -50.55 7.33
N PHE A 292 -12.10 -51.00 7.31
CA PHE A 292 -11.65 -52.23 6.62
C PHE A 292 -11.20 -53.35 7.57
N GLU A 293 -11.33 -53.20 8.89
CA GLU A 293 -11.24 -54.36 9.78
C GLU A 293 -12.43 -55.26 9.46
N ARG A 294 -12.13 -56.40 8.87
CA ARG A 294 -13.09 -57.47 8.62
C ARG A 294 -13.78 -57.81 9.94
N MET A 295 -15.06 -57.51 10.05
CA MET A 295 -15.90 -58.06 11.11
C MET A 295 -15.81 -59.55 11.01
N THR A 296 -15.06 -60.16 11.90
CA THR A 296 -15.16 -61.61 12.16
C THR A 296 -16.60 -61.89 12.56
N THR A 297 -17.25 -62.80 11.84
CA THR A 297 -18.59 -63.28 12.06
C THR A 297 -18.80 -63.70 13.51
N ALA A 298 -19.24 -62.75 14.35
CA ALA A 298 -19.86 -63.08 15.62
C ALA A 298 -21.33 -63.25 15.41
N GLU A 299 -21.85 -64.38 15.84
CA GLU A 299 -23.21 -64.90 15.66
C GLU A 299 -24.27 -63.84 15.86
N TYR A 300 -25.10 -63.66 14.84
CA TYR A 300 -26.33 -62.85 14.89
C TYR A 300 -27.36 -63.63 15.76
N LYS A 301 -27.47 -63.33 17.05
CA LYS A 301 -28.68 -63.66 17.80
C LYS A 301 -29.76 -62.67 17.49
N GLN A 302 -30.76 -63.15 16.73
CA GLN A 302 -32.00 -62.39 16.50
C GLN A 302 -32.65 -62.05 17.84
N GLN A 303 -32.76 -60.77 18.15
CA GLN A 303 -33.64 -60.29 19.21
C GLN A 303 -35.06 -60.28 18.71
N PRO A 304 -36.04 -60.76 19.50
CA PRO A 304 -37.44 -60.79 19.08
C PRO A 304 -38.00 -59.36 18.97
N ILE A 305 -38.78 -59.15 17.93
CA ILE A 305 -39.48 -57.90 17.66
C ILE A 305 -40.53 -57.70 18.75
N MET A 306 -40.32 -56.77 19.68
CA MET A 306 -41.34 -56.33 20.63
C MET A 306 -42.36 -55.45 19.90
N LYS A 307 -43.64 -55.88 19.97
CA LYS A 307 -44.78 -55.08 19.54
C LYS A 307 -44.94 -53.87 20.46
N PRO A 308 -45.38 -52.71 19.97
CA PRO A 308 -45.59 -51.56 20.83
C PRO A 308 -46.80 -51.76 21.72
N THR A 309 -46.58 -51.77 23.03
CA THR A 309 -47.64 -51.70 24.03
C THR A 309 -47.87 -50.24 24.36
N VAL A 310 -49.12 -49.84 24.24
CA VAL A 310 -49.63 -48.53 24.68
C VAL A 310 -49.41 -48.43 26.18
N ALA A 311 -48.68 -47.45 26.66
CA ALA A 311 -48.53 -47.17 28.10
C ALA A 311 -49.38 -45.96 28.46
N GLU A 312 -50.33 -46.24 29.34
CA GLU A 312 -51.07 -45.25 30.10
C GLU A 312 -50.20 -44.39 30.99
N GLU A 313 -50.64 -43.19 31.25
CA GLU A 313 -50.16 -42.19 32.13
C GLU A 313 -49.89 -42.67 33.56
N ILE A 314 -48.75 -42.37 34.15
CA ILE A 314 -48.65 -42.16 35.60
C ILE A 314 -47.79 -40.90 35.83
N TYR A 315 -48.51 -39.86 36.23
CA TYR A 315 -47.95 -38.70 36.92
C TYR A 315 -47.50 -39.12 38.32
N LYS A 316 -46.27 -38.83 38.72
CA LYS A 316 -45.94 -38.41 40.09
C LYS A 316 -44.50 -37.93 40.26
N ASP A 317 -44.49 -36.70 40.80
CA ASP A 317 -43.54 -36.08 41.73
C ASP A 317 -42.13 -35.65 41.28
N LYS A 318 -42.03 -34.31 41.34
CA LYS A 318 -40.85 -33.45 41.35
C LYS A 318 -39.86 -33.74 42.48
N PRO A 319 -38.57 -33.26 42.36
CA PRO A 319 -38.26 -32.02 43.08
C PRO A 319 -37.61 -30.93 42.21
N SER A 320 -38.05 -29.73 42.56
CA SER A 320 -37.64 -28.41 42.08
C SER A 320 -36.18 -28.11 42.45
N LEU A 321 -35.42 -27.60 41.46
CA LEU A 321 -34.29 -26.76 41.73
C LEU A 321 -34.57 -25.38 41.17
N HIS A 322 -34.77 -24.45 42.07
CA HIS A 322 -34.86 -23.01 41.83
C HIS A 322 -33.60 -22.52 41.18
N ASN A 323 -33.71 -21.86 40.04
CA ASN A 323 -32.84 -20.79 39.61
C ASN A 323 -33.70 -19.58 39.30
N THR A 324 -33.70 -18.68 40.27
CA THR A 324 -34.27 -17.35 40.22
C THR A 324 -33.47 -16.52 39.23
N TYR A 325 -34.11 -16.18 38.11
CA TYR A 325 -33.71 -15.02 37.31
C TYR A 325 -34.76 -13.94 37.51
N GLU A 326 -34.39 -12.88 38.24
CA GLU A 326 -35.18 -11.64 38.30
C GLU A 326 -35.04 -10.89 37.00
N PRO A 327 -36.11 -10.38 36.41
CA PRO A 327 -36.07 -9.49 35.28
C PRO A 327 -35.84 -8.05 35.78
N GLN A 328 -34.75 -7.43 35.34
CA GLN A 328 -34.52 -6.01 35.55
C GLN A 328 -35.57 -5.20 34.78
N GLU A 329 -36.15 -4.27 35.51
CA GLU A 329 -37.15 -3.30 35.06
C GLU A 329 -36.67 -2.44 33.91
N LYS A 330 -37.48 -2.33 32.88
CA LYS A 330 -37.37 -1.34 31.81
C LYS A 330 -37.70 0.04 32.37
N THR A 331 -36.70 0.90 32.48
CA THR A 331 -36.90 2.32 32.75
C THR A 331 -37.53 2.99 31.53
N VAL A 332 -38.75 3.41 31.69
CA VAL A 332 -39.51 4.22 30.74
C VAL A 332 -39.01 5.64 30.84
N LEU A 333 -38.35 6.12 29.78
CA LEU A 333 -38.09 7.54 29.60
C LEU A 333 -39.31 8.18 28.95
N ARG A 334 -39.82 9.19 29.67
CA ARG A 334 -40.98 9.99 29.34
C ARG A 334 -40.76 10.85 28.10
N ASP A 335 -41.84 10.95 27.36
CA ASP A 335 -42.12 11.79 26.21
C ASP A 335 -41.62 13.22 26.32
N ALA A 336 -40.90 13.64 25.29
CA ALA A 336 -40.81 15.06 24.93
C ALA A 336 -41.69 15.28 23.70
N ASN A 337 -42.78 15.97 23.93
CA ASN A 337 -43.71 16.43 22.89
C ASN A 337 -43.00 17.25 21.83
N TYR A 338 -43.06 16.81 20.60
CA TYR A 338 -42.88 17.66 19.43
C TYR A 338 -44.17 17.62 18.59
N ASN A 339 -44.88 18.74 18.62
CA ASN A 339 -45.99 19.03 17.74
C ASN A 339 -45.52 19.07 16.29
N VAL A 340 -45.94 18.12 15.48
CA VAL A 340 -45.89 18.22 14.03
C VAL A 340 -47.27 18.52 13.50
N SER A 341 -47.43 19.72 13.01
CA SER A 341 -48.60 20.17 12.28
C SER A 341 -48.80 19.33 11.03
N LYS A 342 -49.98 18.70 10.93
CA LYS A 342 -50.46 18.06 9.72
C LYS A 342 -50.76 19.10 8.66
N THR A 343 -49.97 19.19 7.60
CA THR A 343 -50.38 19.77 6.33
C THR A 343 -50.61 18.66 5.33
N ASN A 344 -51.88 18.43 5.04
CA ASN A 344 -52.36 17.61 3.95
C ASN A 344 -51.97 18.28 2.63
N ASN A 345 -51.09 17.64 1.87
CA ASN A 345 -50.92 17.93 0.44
C ASN A 345 -51.26 16.64 -0.33
N THR A 346 -52.50 16.55 -0.73
CA THR A 346 -52.99 15.61 -1.73
C THR A 346 -52.46 16.06 -3.08
N VAL A 347 -51.54 15.31 -3.66
CA VAL A 347 -51.14 15.48 -5.05
C VAL A 347 -52.11 14.75 -5.94
N TYR A 348 -52.90 15.54 -6.69
CA TYR A 348 -53.83 15.10 -7.71
C TYR A 348 -53.04 14.71 -8.96
N ILE A 349 -53.12 13.44 -9.37
CA ILE A 349 -52.61 12.96 -10.65
C ILE A 349 -53.78 12.88 -11.60
N PRO A 350 -53.85 13.65 -12.70
CA PRO A 350 -54.90 13.48 -13.69
C PRO A 350 -54.56 12.33 -14.61
N GLU A 351 -55.39 11.30 -14.61
CA GLU A 351 -55.46 10.28 -15.66
C GLU A 351 -55.87 10.93 -16.99
N ARG A 352 -54.98 10.97 -17.94
CA ARG A 352 -55.30 11.23 -19.33
C ARG A 352 -55.58 9.93 -20.04
N ILE A 353 -56.86 9.65 -20.24
CA ILE A 353 -57.35 8.67 -21.18
C ILE A 353 -57.15 9.25 -22.57
N ILE A 354 -56.26 8.67 -23.35
CA ILE A 354 -56.11 8.99 -24.79
C ILE A 354 -56.84 7.89 -25.55
N ASN A 355 -58.00 8.22 -26.07
CA ASN A 355 -58.70 7.41 -27.08
C ASN A 355 -57.95 7.51 -28.40
N PRO A 356 -57.75 6.40 -29.15
CA PRO A 356 -57.18 6.44 -30.47
C PRO A 356 -58.23 6.98 -31.49
N PRO A 357 -57.83 7.75 -32.48
CA PRO A 357 -58.73 8.23 -33.53
C PRO A 357 -59.15 7.09 -34.48
N PRO A 358 -60.34 7.21 -35.13
CA PRO A 358 -60.86 6.17 -35.98
C PRO A 358 -60.08 6.04 -37.30
N MET A 359 -59.89 4.78 -37.73
CA MET A 359 -59.29 4.42 -39.00
C MET A 359 -60.22 4.85 -40.15
N THR A 360 -59.72 5.70 -41.02
CA THR A 360 -60.30 5.98 -42.34
C THR A 360 -59.66 5.05 -43.36
N GLU A 361 -60.49 4.21 -44.00
CA GLU A 361 -60.13 3.43 -45.18
C GLU A 361 -59.85 4.39 -46.37
N GLU A 362 -58.64 4.41 -46.85
CA GLU A 362 -58.31 4.97 -48.18
C GLU A 362 -57.90 3.84 -49.13
N ALA A 363 -58.47 3.93 -50.33
CA ALA A 363 -58.37 2.98 -51.44
C ALA A 363 -56.94 2.81 -51.99
N PRO A 364 -56.65 1.69 -52.66
CA PRO A 364 -55.30 1.34 -53.09
C PRO A 364 -54.81 2.17 -54.31
N GLN A 365 -53.68 2.84 -54.16
CA GLN A 365 -52.93 3.43 -55.26
C GLN A 365 -51.89 2.45 -55.82
N PRO A 366 -51.51 2.57 -57.11
CA PRO A 366 -50.75 1.54 -57.82
C PRO A 366 -49.28 1.47 -57.37
N GLN A 367 -48.84 0.24 -57.19
CA GLN A 367 -47.49 -0.14 -56.86
C GLN A 367 -46.48 0.41 -57.88
N ARG A 368 -45.65 1.41 -57.49
CA ARG A 368 -44.35 1.63 -58.09
C ARG A 368 -43.42 0.54 -57.59
N THR A 369 -42.98 -0.32 -58.47
CA THR A 369 -41.85 -1.22 -58.27
C THR A 369 -40.59 -0.39 -58.00
N VAL A 370 -40.28 -0.17 -56.73
CA VAL A 370 -38.95 0.24 -56.31
C VAL A 370 -38.17 -1.07 -56.24
N SER A 371 -37.18 -1.19 -57.11
CA SER A 371 -36.15 -2.20 -57.02
C SER A 371 -35.52 -2.05 -55.63
N VAL A 372 -35.86 -2.94 -54.72
CA VAL A 372 -35.16 -3.12 -53.47
C VAL A 372 -33.83 -3.76 -53.86
N ASP A 373 -32.80 -2.91 -53.99
CA ASP A 373 -31.44 -3.37 -53.86
C ASP A 373 -31.37 -4.02 -52.49
N ILE A 374 -31.39 -5.32 -52.48
CA ILE A 374 -31.01 -6.16 -51.36
C ILE A 374 -29.55 -5.80 -51.12
N MET A 375 -29.31 -4.81 -50.23
CA MET A 375 -28.07 -4.82 -49.47
C MET A 375 -28.01 -6.18 -48.82
N ARG A 376 -27.34 -7.09 -49.47
CA ARG A 376 -26.81 -8.27 -48.81
C ARG A 376 -25.99 -7.71 -47.64
N ASP A 377 -26.47 -7.88 -46.44
CA ASP A 377 -25.63 -7.91 -45.27
C ASP A 377 -24.50 -8.84 -45.66
N ILE A 378 -23.30 -8.30 -45.79
CA ILE A 378 -22.08 -9.08 -45.85
C ILE A 378 -22.01 -9.72 -44.47
N GLU A 379 -22.67 -10.88 -44.30
CA GLU A 379 -22.42 -11.75 -43.20
C GLU A 379 -20.90 -12.00 -43.23
N ASP A 380 -20.27 -11.60 -42.13
CA ASP A 380 -18.84 -11.76 -41.89
C ASP A 380 -18.49 -13.22 -42.21
N GLU A 381 -17.78 -13.50 -43.31
CA GLU A 381 -17.45 -14.84 -43.82
C GLU A 381 -16.53 -15.63 -42.90
N ARG A 382 -16.45 -15.23 -41.63
CA ARG A 382 -15.60 -15.88 -40.64
C ARG A 382 -16.23 -17.20 -40.20
N PRO A 383 -15.45 -18.30 -40.18
CA PRO A 383 -15.97 -19.59 -39.76
C PRO A 383 -16.50 -19.53 -38.32
N PRO A 384 -17.63 -20.21 -38.02
CA PRO A 384 -18.21 -20.19 -36.70
C PRO A 384 -17.26 -20.83 -35.67
N ILE A 385 -17.26 -20.25 -34.45
CA ILE A 385 -16.47 -20.75 -33.34
C ILE A 385 -17.31 -21.68 -32.48
N THR A 386 -16.84 -22.89 -32.27
CA THR A 386 -17.48 -23.88 -31.41
C THR A 386 -16.66 -24.09 -30.14
N LEU A 387 -17.25 -23.85 -28.96
CA LEU A 387 -16.64 -24.13 -27.68
C LEU A 387 -16.52 -25.63 -27.45
N ILE A 388 -15.29 -26.15 -27.32
CA ILE A 388 -15.04 -27.56 -26.99
C ILE A 388 -15.08 -27.76 -25.48
N GLY A 389 -14.50 -26.82 -24.70
CA GLY A 389 -14.48 -26.91 -23.25
C GLY A 389 -13.41 -26.04 -22.60
N GLU A 390 -13.19 -26.28 -21.30
CA GLU A 390 -12.20 -25.59 -20.48
C GLU A 390 -11.17 -26.59 -19.92
N ALA A 391 -9.88 -26.27 -20.02
CA ALA A 391 -8.79 -27.06 -19.44
C ALA A 391 -8.17 -26.33 -18.25
N PHE A 392 -7.99 -27.03 -17.12
CA PHE A 392 -7.35 -26.55 -15.88
C PHE A 392 -7.97 -25.26 -15.29
N LEU A 393 -9.23 -24.96 -15.60
CA LEU A 393 -9.89 -23.70 -15.24
C LEU A 393 -9.10 -22.45 -15.68
N THR A 394 -8.27 -22.59 -16.72
CA THR A 394 -7.34 -21.57 -17.20
C THR A 394 -7.45 -21.37 -18.72
N TYR A 395 -7.58 -22.45 -19.46
CA TYR A 395 -7.55 -22.40 -20.92
C TYR A 395 -8.92 -22.75 -21.51
N ILE A 396 -9.41 -21.90 -22.42
CA ILE A 396 -10.59 -22.16 -23.23
C ILE A 396 -10.13 -22.85 -24.51
N ILE A 397 -10.75 -23.97 -24.84
CA ILE A 397 -10.48 -24.72 -26.06
C ILE A 397 -11.66 -24.54 -27.00
N VAL A 398 -11.40 -24.03 -28.20
CA VAL A 398 -12.41 -23.76 -29.24
C VAL A 398 -11.95 -24.30 -30.58
N GLN A 399 -12.91 -24.69 -31.40
CA GLN A 399 -12.71 -25.04 -32.81
C GLN A 399 -13.23 -23.90 -33.70
N MET A 400 -12.45 -23.51 -34.69
CA MET A 400 -12.84 -22.57 -35.75
C MET A 400 -12.38 -23.14 -37.09
N GLY A 401 -13.33 -23.57 -37.94
CA GLY A 401 -13.03 -24.29 -39.15
C GLY A 401 -12.32 -25.61 -38.87
N GLU A 402 -11.15 -25.85 -39.50
CA GLU A 402 -10.30 -27.04 -39.32
C GLU A 402 -9.26 -26.90 -38.20
N SER A 403 -9.22 -25.74 -37.52
CA SER A 403 -8.22 -25.43 -36.49
C SER A 403 -8.81 -25.47 -35.08
N VAL A 404 -7.98 -25.90 -34.14
CA VAL A 404 -8.29 -25.85 -32.71
C VAL A 404 -7.40 -24.79 -32.03
N PHE A 405 -8.01 -23.91 -31.29
CA PHE A 405 -7.33 -22.83 -30.56
C PHE A 405 -7.41 -23.08 -29.06
N MET A 406 -6.30 -22.82 -28.38
CA MET A 406 -6.23 -22.80 -26.93
C MET A 406 -5.98 -21.38 -26.49
N ILE A 407 -6.92 -20.79 -25.76
CA ILE A 407 -6.91 -19.38 -25.33
C ILE A 407 -6.73 -19.34 -23.83
N ASP A 408 -5.66 -18.66 -23.38
CA ASP A 408 -5.53 -18.32 -21.95
C ASP A 408 -6.58 -17.26 -21.60
N LYS A 409 -7.58 -17.63 -20.79
CA LYS A 409 -8.69 -16.75 -20.47
C LYS A 409 -8.28 -15.52 -19.66
N HIS A 410 -7.23 -15.65 -18.82
CA HIS A 410 -6.70 -14.54 -18.03
C HIS A 410 -6.02 -13.51 -18.94
N ALA A 411 -5.04 -13.98 -19.72
CA ALA A 411 -4.30 -13.12 -20.65
C ALA A 411 -5.21 -12.48 -21.70
N ALA A 412 -6.16 -13.24 -22.24
CA ALA A 412 -7.13 -12.73 -23.20
C ALA A 412 -8.02 -11.63 -22.61
N HIS A 413 -8.57 -11.84 -21.40
CA HIS A 413 -9.43 -10.86 -20.76
C HIS A 413 -8.65 -9.61 -20.34
N GLU A 414 -7.43 -9.76 -19.82
CA GLU A 414 -6.53 -8.63 -19.51
C GLU A 414 -6.26 -7.79 -20.76
N ARG A 415 -5.93 -8.42 -21.90
CA ARG A 415 -5.66 -7.69 -23.14
C ARG A 415 -6.88 -6.95 -23.67
N ILE A 416 -8.04 -7.58 -23.64
CA ILE A 416 -9.30 -6.93 -24.04
C ILE A 416 -9.60 -5.71 -23.16
N LEU A 417 -9.46 -5.84 -21.84
CA LEU A 417 -9.67 -4.72 -20.92
C LEU A 417 -8.67 -3.60 -21.16
N PHE A 418 -7.39 -3.93 -21.33
CA PHE A 418 -6.35 -2.95 -21.63
C PHE A 418 -6.64 -2.17 -22.92
N ASN A 419 -6.94 -2.88 -24.01
CA ASN A 419 -7.25 -2.25 -25.30
C ASN A 419 -8.49 -1.36 -25.21
N ARG A 420 -9.52 -1.77 -24.44
CA ARG A 420 -10.72 -0.97 -24.18
C ARG A 420 -10.38 0.31 -23.43
N LEU A 421 -9.65 0.23 -22.32
CA LEU A 421 -9.23 1.38 -21.52
C LEU A 421 -8.38 2.37 -22.33
N LYS A 422 -7.48 1.85 -23.17
CA LYS A 422 -6.63 2.66 -24.03
C LYS A 422 -7.40 3.36 -25.15
N LYS A 423 -8.41 2.69 -25.73
CA LYS A 423 -9.19 3.22 -26.86
C LYS A 423 -10.22 4.28 -26.41
N GLU A 424 -10.89 4.03 -25.29
CA GLU A 424 -11.98 4.89 -24.81
C GLU A 424 -11.47 6.17 -24.14
N GLN A 425 -10.19 6.25 -23.74
CA GLN A 425 -9.55 7.37 -23.03
C GLN A 425 -10.35 7.90 -21.81
N LYS A 426 -11.48 7.28 -21.51
CA LYS A 426 -12.37 7.60 -20.41
C LYS A 426 -12.85 6.29 -19.79
N THR A 427 -12.30 5.97 -18.66
CA THR A 427 -12.65 4.75 -17.91
C THR A 427 -14.07 4.90 -17.36
N GLU A 428 -14.95 3.91 -17.60
CA GLU A 428 -16.23 3.81 -16.90
C GLU A 428 -15.96 3.68 -15.40
N THR A 429 -16.44 4.63 -14.62
CA THR A 429 -16.22 4.68 -13.17
C THR A 429 -17.48 4.33 -12.41
N GLN A 430 -17.32 3.67 -11.27
CA GLN A 430 -18.36 3.46 -10.28
C GLN A 430 -18.03 4.25 -9.01
N THR A 431 -18.99 5.03 -8.54
CA THR A 431 -18.88 5.69 -7.25
C THR A 431 -19.14 4.68 -6.14
N LEU A 432 -18.27 4.67 -5.14
CA LEU A 432 -18.38 3.76 -4.01
C LEU A 432 -19.41 4.29 -3.00
N LEU A 433 -20.35 3.45 -2.58
CA LEU A 433 -21.31 3.82 -1.52
C LEU A 433 -20.61 4.24 -0.22
N THR A 434 -19.49 3.63 0.08
CA THR A 434 -18.60 4.01 1.19
C THR A 434 -17.19 4.07 0.64
N ALA A 435 -16.55 5.24 0.76
CA ALA A 435 -15.18 5.45 0.34
C ALA A 435 -14.20 4.48 1.04
N VAL A 436 -13.15 4.11 0.36
CA VAL A 436 -12.10 3.23 0.90
C VAL A 436 -10.89 4.10 1.28
N ILE A 437 -10.42 3.96 2.51
CA ILE A 437 -9.21 4.64 2.98
C ILE A 437 -8.04 3.69 2.77
N VAL A 438 -7.03 4.17 2.02
CA VAL A 438 -5.84 3.39 1.68
C VAL A 438 -4.62 4.04 2.33
N PRO A 439 -4.00 3.39 3.33
CA PRO A 439 -2.73 3.84 3.90
C PRO A 439 -1.59 3.57 2.91
N LEU A 440 -0.74 4.56 2.72
CA LEU A 440 0.39 4.55 1.78
C LEU A 440 1.69 4.91 2.52
N THR A 441 2.84 4.53 1.96
CA THR A 441 4.10 5.11 2.43
C THR A 441 4.19 6.59 2.04
N GLY A 442 5.04 7.37 2.70
CA GLY A 442 5.22 8.78 2.36
C GLY A 442 5.52 9.00 0.87
N ASP A 443 6.35 8.17 0.24
CA ASP A 443 6.66 8.25 -1.19
C ASP A 443 5.45 7.92 -2.09
N GLU A 444 4.67 6.88 -1.75
CA GLU A 444 3.45 6.49 -2.47
C GLU A 444 2.36 7.55 -2.33
N TYR A 445 2.15 8.04 -1.11
CA TYR A 445 1.18 9.09 -0.83
C TYR A 445 1.49 10.35 -1.63
N ASN A 446 2.76 10.78 -1.63
CA ASN A 446 3.22 11.92 -2.40
C ASN A 446 2.99 11.76 -3.90
N ALA A 447 3.28 10.56 -4.41
CA ALA A 447 3.07 10.24 -5.81
C ALA A 447 1.58 10.23 -6.16
N ALA A 448 0.71 9.68 -5.32
CA ALA A 448 -0.74 9.67 -5.53
C ALA A 448 -1.32 11.08 -5.55
N ILE A 449 -1.01 11.91 -4.53
CA ILE A 449 -1.54 13.28 -4.44
C ILE A 449 -0.97 14.21 -5.51
N SER A 450 0.28 14.02 -5.91
CA SER A 450 0.89 14.83 -7.00
C SER A 450 0.40 14.46 -8.39
N ASN A 451 -0.23 13.31 -8.58
CA ASN A 451 -0.69 12.79 -9.87
C ASN A 451 -2.20 12.45 -9.85
N THR A 452 -3.00 13.22 -9.12
CA THR A 452 -4.47 13.02 -9.03
C THR A 452 -5.14 13.05 -10.39
N GLU A 453 -4.72 13.96 -11.30
CA GLU A 453 -5.24 14.02 -12.68
C GLU A 453 -4.98 12.74 -13.49
N ALA A 454 -3.81 12.10 -13.28
CA ALA A 454 -3.50 10.83 -13.94
C ALA A 454 -4.34 9.68 -13.37
N LEU A 455 -4.56 9.66 -12.05
CA LEU A 455 -5.44 8.70 -11.39
C LEU A 455 -6.90 8.88 -11.83
N GLU A 456 -7.36 10.12 -11.98
CA GLU A 456 -8.71 10.43 -12.47
C GLU A 456 -8.90 9.94 -13.92
N LYS A 457 -7.93 10.15 -14.81
CA LYS A 457 -7.93 9.59 -16.17
C LYS A 457 -7.97 8.07 -16.18
N ALA A 458 -7.34 7.43 -15.21
CA ALA A 458 -7.39 5.98 -15.03
C ALA A 458 -8.68 5.50 -14.33
N GLY A 459 -9.59 6.40 -13.97
CA GLY A 459 -10.90 6.10 -13.40
C GLY A 459 -10.94 6.05 -11.88
N PHE A 460 -9.95 6.64 -11.19
CA PHE A 460 -9.92 6.70 -9.73
C PHE A 460 -10.12 8.14 -9.25
N GLU A 461 -11.09 8.35 -8.40
CA GLU A 461 -11.24 9.60 -7.65
C GLU A 461 -10.56 9.46 -6.29
N VAL A 462 -9.43 10.17 -6.12
CA VAL A 462 -8.54 10.05 -4.97
C VAL A 462 -8.36 11.40 -4.32
N GLU A 463 -8.61 11.47 -3.02
CA GLU A 463 -8.47 12.68 -2.21
C GLU A 463 -7.52 12.45 -1.04
N ASP A 464 -6.93 13.52 -0.54
CA ASP A 464 -6.14 13.51 0.69
C ASP A 464 -7.04 13.22 1.91
N PHE A 465 -6.68 12.20 2.69
CA PHE A 465 -7.34 11.88 3.96
C PHE A 465 -6.48 12.25 5.18
N GLY A 466 -5.21 12.61 4.97
CA GLY A 466 -4.23 12.85 6.03
C GLY A 466 -3.53 11.57 6.52
N ASN A 467 -2.52 11.72 7.37
CA ASN A 467 -1.72 10.63 7.95
C ASN A 467 -1.21 9.62 6.90
N SER A 468 -0.66 10.13 5.79
CA SER A 468 -0.17 9.32 4.66
C SER A 468 -1.23 8.34 4.11
N SER A 469 -2.51 8.71 4.20
CA SER A 469 -3.63 7.93 3.67
C SER A 469 -4.40 8.70 2.63
N VAL A 470 -4.93 8.00 1.64
CA VAL A 470 -5.81 8.57 0.62
C VAL A 470 -7.22 7.99 0.73
N ARG A 471 -8.21 8.84 0.45
CA ARG A 471 -9.61 8.46 0.33
C ARG A 471 -9.95 8.21 -1.13
N VAL A 472 -10.49 7.03 -1.42
CA VAL A 472 -10.92 6.64 -2.76
C VAL A 472 -12.44 6.61 -2.79
N SER A 473 -13.04 7.48 -3.57
CA SER A 473 -14.51 7.66 -3.69
C SER A 473 -15.09 7.04 -4.96
N ALA A 474 -14.30 6.98 -6.05
CA ALA A 474 -14.70 6.29 -7.27
C ALA A 474 -13.54 5.44 -7.84
N VAL A 475 -13.90 4.37 -8.52
CA VAL A 475 -12.94 3.42 -9.12
C VAL A 475 -13.47 2.92 -10.47
N PRO A 476 -12.63 2.33 -11.35
CA PRO A 476 -13.08 1.65 -12.56
C PRO A 476 -14.17 0.61 -12.25
N ALA A 477 -15.24 0.59 -13.06
CA ALA A 477 -16.39 -0.30 -12.85
C ALA A 477 -16.04 -1.80 -12.85
N SER A 478 -14.92 -2.16 -13.47
CA SER A 478 -14.39 -3.52 -13.52
C SER A 478 -13.64 -3.96 -12.25
N LEU A 479 -13.41 -3.06 -11.29
CA LEU A 479 -12.59 -3.35 -10.11
C LEU A 479 -13.45 -3.73 -8.90
N THR A 480 -13.04 -4.77 -8.18
CA THR A 480 -13.72 -5.15 -6.93
C THR A 480 -13.23 -4.31 -5.75
N ARG A 481 -14.08 -4.13 -4.74
CA ARG A 481 -13.74 -3.34 -3.54
C ARG A 481 -12.50 -3.86 -2.81
N GLU A 482 -12.32 -5.17 -2.81
CA GLU A 482 -11.21 -5.84 -2.12
C GLU A 482 -9.85 -5.58 -2.78
N ASP A 483 -9.84 -5.34 -4.09
CA ASP A 483 -8.62 -5.11 -4.85
C ASP A 483 -8.17 -3.62 -4.79
N ILE A 484 -9.05 -2.68 -4.37
CA ILE A 484 -8.77 -1.24 -4.36
C ILE A 484 -7.49 -0.88 -3.61
N PRO A 485 -7.26 -1.31 -2.35
CA PRO A 485 -6.04 -0.93 -1.64
C PRO A 485 -4.77 -1.41 -2.35
N SER A 486 -4.81 -2.61 -2.91
CA SER A 486 -3.69 -3.21 -3.64
C SER A 486 -3.38 -2.44 -4.93
N VAL A 487 -4.42 -2.05 -5.68
CA VAL A 487 -4.27 -1.31 -6.94
C VAL A 487 -3.74 0.10 -6.69
N ILE A 488 -4.32 0.82 -5.73
CA ILE A 488 -3.88 2.19 -5.40
C ILE A 488 -2.43 2.20 -4.93
N SER A 489 -2.02 1.26 -4.06
CA SER A 489 -0.63 1.16 -3.61
C SER A 489 0.32 0.83 -4.78
N GLU A 490 -0.08 -0.06 -5.70
CA GLU A 490 0.71 -0.40 -6.87
C GLU A 490 0.86 0.78 -7.83
N LEU A 491 -0.24 1.48 -8.14
CA LEU A 491 -0.24 2.68 -8.98
C LEU A 491 0.62 3.79 -8.37
N ALA A 492 0.42 4.09 -7.09
CA ALA A 492 1.20 5.07 -6.37
C ALA A 492 2.69 4.70 -6.33
N GLY A 493 3.01 3.40 -6.15
CA GLY A 493 4.36 2.88 -6.20
C GLY A 493 5.02 2.98 -7.57
N LYS A 494 4.28 2.79 -8.66
CA LYS A 494 4.76 3.03 -10.04
C LYS A 494 4.98 4.52 -10.30
N LEU A 495 4.03 5.36 -9.90
CA LEU A 495 4.13 6.81 -10.01
C LEU A 495 5.33 7.39 -9.23
N SER A 496 5.66 6.83 -8.06
CA SER A 496 6.80 7.28 -7.25
C SER A 496 8.15 7.02 -7.91
N LYS A 497 8.25 5.97 -8.72
CA LYS A 497 9.49 5.57 -9.43
C LYS A 497 9.64 6.23 -10.80
N GLY A 498 8.56 6.80 -11.35
CA GLY A 498 8.47 7.15 -12.75
C GLY A 498 9.27 8.39 -13.17
N LYS A 499 10.18 8.19 -14.12
CA LYS A 499 10.72 9.21 -15.02
C LYS A 499 10.12 9.10 -16.44
N ALA A 500 9.12 8.21 -16.62
CA ALA A 500 8.52 7.95 -17.91
C ALA A 500 7.65 9.12 -18.40
N PRO A 501 7.52 9.34 -19.73
CA PRO A 501 6.56 10.28 -20.34
C PRO A 501 5.12 10.00 -19.86
N ASP A 502 4.26 11.01 -19.87
CA ASP A 502 2.89 10.90 -19.34
C ASP A 502 2.05 9.83 -20.06
N SER A 503 2.29 9.60 -21.36
CA SER A 503 1.62 8.56 -22.15
C SER A 503 1.99 7.14 -21.69
N GLU A 504 3.27 6.87 -21.43
CA GLU A 504 3.72 5.56 -20.91
C GLU A 504 3.21 5.31 -19.50
N ARG A 505 3.14 6.36 -18.66
CA ARG A 505 2.57 6.26 -17.31
C ARG A 505 1.11 5.85 -17.34
N LEU A 506 0.34 6.43 -18.25
CA LEU A 506 -1.08 6.12 -18.39
C LEU A 506 -1.30 4.70 -18.89
N ASP A 507 -0.50 4.25 -19.86
CA ASP A 507 -0.50 2.87 -20.35
C ASP A 507 -0.17 1.87 -19.23
N ASP A 508 0.85 2.16 -18.41
CA ASP A 508 1.20 1.35 -17.23
C ASP A 508 0.06 1.28 -16.19
N MET A 509 -0.68 2.37 -16.02
CA MET A 509 -1.84 2.42 -15.14
C MET A 509 -2.98 1.57 -15.69
N TYR A 510 -3.30 1.69 -16.98
CA TYR A 510 -4.32 0.87 -17.64
C TYR A 510 -3.97 -0.62 -17.59
N HIS A 511 -2.70 -0.96 -17.77
CA HIS A 511 -2.23 -2.35 -17.62
C HIS A 511 -2.45 -2.86 -16.19
N THR A 512 -2.15 -2.05 -15.17
CA THR A 512 -2.37 -2.43 -13.77
C THR A 512 -3.85 -2.67 -13.48
N VAL A 513 -4.73 -1.78 -13.96
CA VAL A 513 -6.18 -1.92 -13.81
C VAL A 513 -6.69 -3.17 -14.54
N ALA A 514 -6.28 -3.36 -15.80
CA ALA A 514 -6.69 -4.52 -16.60
C ALA A 514 -6.27 -5.85 -15.96
N CYS A 515 -5.04 -5.95 -15.48
CA CYS A 515 -4.51 -7.14 -14.81
C CYS A 515 -5.28 -7.50 -13.54
N LYS A 516 -5.67 -6.51 -12.73
CA LYS A 516 -6.44 -6.74 -11.48
C LYS A 516 -7.93 -7.01 -11.73
N ALA A 517 -8.48 -6.45 -12.79
CA ALA A 517 -9.88 -6.62 -13.18
C ALA A 517 -10.11 -7.88 -14.04
N ALA A 518 -9.05 -8.49 -14.57
CA ALA A 518 -9.15 -9.69 -15.39
C ALA A 518 -9.64 -10.91 -14.61
N ILE A 519 -10.29 -11.83 -15.30
CA ILE A 519 -10.75 -13.11 -14.76
C ILE A 519 -9.54 -13.85 -14.17
N LYS A 520 -9.58 -14.16 -12.89
CA LYS A 520 -8.47 -14.84 -12.21
C LYS A 520 -8.33 -16.29 -12.70
N ALA A 521 -7.11 -16.74 -12.93
CA ALA A 521 -6.84 -18.17 -13.24
C ALA A 521 -7.42 -19.04 -12.12
N GLY A 522 -8.04 -20.17 -12.50
CA GLY A 522 -8.71 -21.08 -11.56
C GLY A 522 -10.14 -20.69 -11.18
N SER A 523 -10.68 -19.54 -11.63
CA SER A 523 -12.10 -19.20 -11.45
C SER A 523 -12.98 -19.97 -12.46
N ARG A 524 -14.18 -20.38 -12.06
CA ARG A 524 -15.16 -20.97 -12.97
C ARG A 524 -15.78 -19.87 -13.84
N THR A 525 -15.81 -20.09 -15.14
CA THR A 525 -16.41 -19.20 -16.12
C THR A 525 -17.59 -19.90 -16.78
N SER A 526 -18.69 -19.22 -17.03
CA SER A 526 -19.85 -19.85 -17.68
C SER A 526 -19.53 -20.16 -19.16
N PRO A 527 -20.12 -21.21 -19.77
CA PRO A 527 -19.93 -21.52 -21.19
C PRO A 527 -20.21 -20.33 -22.11
N LEU A 528 -21.23 -19.55 -21.79
CA LEU A 528 -21.60 -18.36 -22.58
C LEU A 528 -20.51 -17.27 -22.51
N GLU A 529 -19.93 -17.06 -21.34
CA GLU A 529 -18.82 -16.08 -21.19
C GLU A 529 -17.56 -16.56 -21.88
N MET A 530 -17.26 -17.86 -21.81
CA MET A 530 -16.13 -18.47 -22.55
C MET A 530 -16.30 -18.32 -24.05
N GLN A 531 -17.51 -18.57 -24.57
CA GLN A 531 -17.83 -18.41 -25.98
C GLN A 531 -17.61 -16.96 -26.43
N LYS A 532 -18.18 -15.99 -25.71
CA LYS A 532 -18.03 -14.55 -25.99
C LYS A 532 -16.58 -14.09 -25.92
N LEU A 533 -15.81 -14.60 -24.96
CA LEU A 533 -14.39 -14.27 -24.83
C LEU A 533 -13.61 -14.79 -26.04
N ALA A 534 -13.86 -16.03 -26.45
CA ALA A 534 -13.22 -16.66 -27.61
C ALA A 534 -13.56 -15.94 -28.92
N GLU A 535 -14.82 -15.59 -29.12
CA GLU A 535 -15.27 -14.80 -30.29
C GLU A 535 -14.54 -13.45 -30.34
N ARG A 536 -14.45 -12.76 -29.20
CA ARG A 536 -13.79 -11.46 -29.12
C ARG A 536 -12.28 -11.55 -29.38
N VAL A 537 -11.63 -12.64 -28.95
CA VAL A 537 -10.20 -12.89 -29.24
C VAL A 537 -9.96 -13.20 -30.69
N LEU A 538 -10.74 -14.12 -31.27
CA LEU A 538 -10.46 -14.65 -32.62
C LEU A 538 -11.00 -13.76 -33.76
N TYR A 539 -12.00 -12.92 -33.47
CA TYR A 539 -12.55 -11.98 -34.47
C TYR A 539 -11.98 -10.56 -34.36
N SER A 540 -11.19 -10.24 -33.33
CA SER A 540 -10.53 -8.95 -33.18
C SER A 540 -9.07 -9.04 -33.56
N ASP A 541 -8.63 -8.25 -34.53
CA ASP A 541 -7.22 -8.17 -34.94
C ASP A 541 -6.31 -7.61 -33.84
N ASP A 542 -6.89 -6.92 -32.84
CA ASP A 542 -6.16 -6.24 -31.77
C ASP A 542 -5.76 -7.16 -30.59
N VAL A 543 -6.21 -8.39 -30.55
CA VAL A 543 -6.05 -9.28 -29.38
C VAL A 543 -5.11 -10.47 -29.66
N MET A 544 -4.87 -10.79 -30.94
CA MET A 544 -3.95 -11.86 -31.35
C MET A 544 -2.50 -11.39 -31.26
N TYR A 545 -1.85 -11.63 -30.09
CA TYR A 545 -0.38 -11.70 -29.97
C TYR A 545 0.00 -12.57 -28.78
#